data_53ae5b55cfb19acb40506a7a2790424c
#
_entry.id   53ae5b55cfb19acb40506a7a2790424c
#
_cell.length_a   1.000
_cell.length_b   1.000
_cell.length_c   1.000
_cell.angle_alpha   90.00
_cell.angle_beta   90.00
_cell.angle_gamma   90.00
#
_symmetry.space_group_name_H-M   'P 1'
#
loop_
_entity.id
_entity.type
_entity.pdbx_description
1 polymer ?
#
loop_
_entity_poly.entity_id
_entity_poly.type
_entity_poly.pdbx_seq_one_letter_code
_entity_poly.pdbx_strand_id
1 'polypeptide(L)'
;MLVKDFITKELPVLKSFDTGEYALALMDDFKLKHLPLLSENIYRCLVSEKDLLAMPDPTAIIGDPVLFSPSVQEDTHIYEALALVTRYQLSLLPVVSTEGEYRGVITRDKLIDILSELCNADTAGSVFVLEVMPQDYSMTDIARLIE
;
A
#
# COMPACT_ATOMS: atom_id res chain seq x y z
N MET A 1 -9.11 -14.81 -4.60
CA MET A 1 -8.42 -14.13 -3.49
C MET A 1 -8.84 -12.68 -3.41
N LEU A 2 -9.43 -12.32 -2.31
CA LEU A 2 -9.90 -10.95 -2.09
C LEU A 2 -8.98 -10.23 -1.11
N VAL A 3 -8.88 -8.93 -1.29
CA VAL A 3 -8.03 -8.06 -0.45
C VAL A 3 -8.37 -8.23 1.03
N LYS A 4 -9.65 -8.35 1.38
CA LYS A 4 -10.09 -8.47 2.79
C LYS A 4 -9.44 -9.61 3.55
N ASP A 5 -9.01 -10.66 2.86
CA ASP A 5 -8.40 -11.83 3.50
C ASP A 5 -6.95 -11.57 3.95
N PHE A 6 -6.35 -10.45 3.54
CA PHE A 6 -4.95 -10.15 3.76
C PHE A 6 -4.70 -8.77 4.37
N ILE A 7 -5.73 -8.15 4.91
CA ILE A 7 -5.65 -6.82 5.52
C ILE A 7 -4.93 -6.90 6.87
N THR A 8 -4.11 -5.91 7.18
CA THR A 8 -3.56 -5.71 8.52
C THR A 8 -4.02 -4.37 9.08
N LYS A 9 -4.27 -4.32 10.39
CA LYS A 9 -4.59 -3.09 11.12
C LYS A 9 -3.49 -2.72 12.12
N GLU A 10 -2.39 -3.45 12.11
CA GLU A 10 -1.30 -3.27 13.06
C GLU A 10 -0.39 -2.09 12.72
N LEU A 11 -0.49 -1.57 11.51
CA LEU A 11 0.34 -0.46 11.09
C LEU A 11 -0.26 0.88 11.53
N PRO A 12 0.59 1.88 11.80
CA PRO A 12 0.11 3.17 12.29
C PRO A 12 -0.64 3.95 11.21
N VAL A 13 -1.51 4.84 11.66
CA VAL A 13 -2.22 5.79 10.79
C VAL A 13 -1.91 7.20 11.29
N LEU A 14 -2.12 8.17 10.42
CA LEU A 14 -1.92 9.58 10.76
C LEU A 14 -3.25 10.28 10.96
N LYS A 15 -3.22 11.33 11.76
CA LYS A 15 -4.33 12.25 11.97
C LYS A 15 -3.91 13.64 11.52
N SER A 16 -4.88 14.49 11.24
CA SER A 16 -4.59 15.86 10.75
C SER A 16 -3.77 16.69 11.73
N PHE A 17 -3.88 16.41 13.03
CA PHE A 17 -3.13 17.12 14.07
C PHE A 17 -1.72 16.57 14.30
N ASP A 18 -1.34 15.48 13.67
CA ASP A 18 0.01 14.94 13.77
C ASP A 18 0.98 15.84 12.99
N THR A 19 2.22 15.95 13.49
CA THR A 19 3.25 16.74 12.80
C THR A 19 3.94 15.92 11.72
N GLY A 20 4.55 16.61 10.77
CA GLY A 20 5.38 15.96 9.76
C GLY A 20 6.54 15.18 10.37
N GLU A 21 7.15 15.76 11.40
CA GLU A 21 8.25 15.13 12.12
C GLU A 21 7.82 13.81 12.75
N TYR A 22 6.66 13.79 13.41
CA TYR A 22 6.10 12.57 13.99
C TYR A 22 5.83 11.51 12.92
N ALA A 23 5.24 11.93 11.80
CA ALA A 23 4.93 11.01 10.70
C ALA A 23 6.21 10.40 10.10
N LEU A 24 7.25 11.21 9.91
CA LEU A 24 8.53 10.70 9.41
C LEU A 24 9.16 9.69 10.37
N ALA A 25 9.05 9.92 11.67
CA ALA A 25 9.54 9.00 12.67
C ALA A 25 8.81 7.65 12.60
N LEU A 26 7.48 7.68 12.42
CA LEU A 26 6.69 6.46 12.25
C LEU A 26 7.09 5.69 11.00
N MET A 27 7.30 6.39 9.90
CA MET A 27 7.71 5.76 8.65
C MET A 27 9.06 5.06 8.80
N ASP A 28 9.98 5.69 9.52
CA ASP A 28 11.29 5.08 9.78
C ASP A 28 11.17 3.85 10.67
N ASP A 29 10.39 3.95 11.73
CA ASP A 29 10.20 2.84 12.68
C ASP A 29 9.57 1.62 12.02
N PHE A 30 8.61 1.82 11.14
CA PHE A 30 7.87 0.72 10.48
C PHE A 30 8.40 0.41 9.08
N LYS A 31 9.45 1.11 8.62
CA LYS A 31 10.07 0.92 7.31
C LYS A 31 9.05 1.08 6.17
N LEU A 32 8.24 2.11 6.27
CA LEU A 32 7.23 2.45 5.28
C LEU A 32 7.53 3.81 4.67
N LYS A 33 7.09 4.02 3.44
CA LYS A 33 7.22 5.30 2.75
C LYS A 33 5.88 6.00 2.59
N HIS A 34 4.82 5.38 3.09
CA HIS A 34 3.45 5.89 3.00
C HIS A 34 2.72 5.56 4.28
N LEU A 35 1.84 6.44 4.72
CA LEU A 35 0.91 6.18 5.82
C LEU A 35 -0.43 6.80 5.49
N PRO A 36 -1.54 6.09 5.81
CA PRO A 36 -2.87 6.66 5.57
C PRO A 36 -3.20 7.72 6.62
N LEU A 37 -3.83 8.78 6.18
CA LEU A 37 -4.34 9.83 7.06
C LEU A 37 -5.83 9.68 7.16
N LEU A 38 -6.33 9.58 8.39
CA LEU A 38 -7.74 9.34 8.68
C LEU A 38 -8.35 10.52 9.43
N SER A 39 -9.65 10.68 9.27
CA SER A 39 -10.46 11.58 10.07
C SER A 39 -11.68 10.80 10.54
N GLU A 40 -11.79 10.57 11.84
CA GLU A 40 -12.90 9.81 12.44
C GLU A 40 -13.14 8.46 11.74
N ASN A 41 -12.06 7.72 11.53
CA ASN A 41 -12.08 6.42 10.86
C ASN A 41 -12.42 6.46 9.37
N ILE A 42 -12.49 7.64 8.78
CA ILE A 42 -12.66 7.80 7.33
C ILE A 42 -11.29 8.06 6.70
N TYR A 43 -10.97 7.30 5.67
CA TYR A 43 -9.73 7.48 4.95
C TYR A 43 -9.77 8.78 4.15
N ARG A 44 -8.77 9.64 4.34
CA ARG A 44 -8.70 10.95 3.67
C ARG A 44 -7.68 10.97 2.54
N CYS A 45 -6.45 10.56 2.84
CA CYS A 45 -5.40 10.58 1.83
C CYS A 45 -4.25 9.68 2.25
N LEU A 46 -3.34 9.43 1.33
CA LEU A 46 -2.12 8.67 1.58
C LEU A 46 -0.95 9.65 1.59
N VAL A 47 -0.32 9.79 2.75
CA VAL A 47 0.80 10.71 2.92
C VAL A 47 2.08 9.94 2.62
N SER A 48 2.92 10.47 1.72
CA SER A 48 4.19 9.86 1.38
C SER A 48 5.34 10.53 2.13
N GLU A 49 6.44 9.83 2.27
CA GLU A 49 7.68 10.40 2.80
C GLU A 49 8.09 11.65 2.01
N LYS A 50 7.93 11.60 0.69
CA LYS A 50 8.25 12.71 -0.20
C LYS A 50 7.40 13.94 0.12
N ASP A 51 6.11 13.75 0.39
CA ASP A 51 5.22 14.84 0.77
C ASP A 51 5.67 15.51 2.07
N LEU A 52 6.09 14.69 3.04
CA LEU A 52 6.52 15.19 4.34
C LEU A 52 7.86 15.93 4.24
N LEU A 53 8.78 15.43 3.44
CA LEU A 53 10.07 16.07 3.23
C LEU A 53 9.93 17.39 2.48
N ALA A 54 8.84 17.59 1.75
CA ALA A 54 8.55 18.84 1.06
C ALA A 54 7.91 19.89 1.96
N MET A 55 7.52 19.53 3.19
CA MET A 55 6.93 20.50 4.12
C MET A 55 7.94 21.60 4.48
N PRO A 56 7.55 22.88 4.42
CA PRO A 56 8.44 23.97 4.83
C PRO A 56 8.85 23.90 6.30
N ASP A 57 7.95 23.41 7.16
CA ASP A 57 8.19 23.26 8.59
C ASP A 57 7.71 21.89 9.05
N PRO A 58 8.64 20.93 9.28
CA PRO A 58 8.26 19.58 9.71
C PRO A 58 7.62 19.53 11.09
N THR A 59 7.80 20.56 11.91
CA THR A 59 7.18 20.63 13.24
C THR A 59 5.72 21.08 13.18
N ALA A 60 5.27 21.54 12.02
CA ALA A 60 3.88 21.92 11.82
C ALA A 60 3.00 20.69 11.66
N ILE A 61 1.69 20.85 11.92
CA ILE A 61 0.74 19.78 11.72
C ILE A 61 0.55 19.51 10.23
N ILE A 62 0.21 18.27 9.89
CA ILE A 62 -0.03 17.87 8.51
C ILE A 62 -1.30 18.55 7.97
N GLY A 63 -2.33 18.65 8.80
CA GLY A 63 -3.60 19.25 8.40
C GLY A 63 -4.39 18.36 7.46
N ASP A 64 -5.08 18.97 6.50
CA ASP A 64 -5.88 18.28 5.49
C ASP A 64 -5.34 18.56 4.08
N PRO A 65 -4.18 18.01 3.72
CA PRO A 65 -3.62 18.24 2.39
C PRO A 65 -4.44 17.53 1.32
N VAL A 66 -4.45 18.12 0.12
CA VAL A 66 -5.05 17.49 -1.04
C VAL A 66 -3.96 16.66 -1.71
N LEU A 67 -3.93 15.37 -1.41
CA LEU A 67 -2.93 14.45 -1.92
C LEU A 67 -3.59 13.32 -2.70
N PHE A 68 -2.78 12.60 -3.47
CA PHE A 68 -3.21 11.39 -4.13
C PHE A 68 -3.69 10.38 -3.07
N SER A 69 -4.87 9.81 -3.27
CA SER A 69 -5.54 9.01 -2.26
C SER A 69 -5.96 7.65 -2.81
N PRO A 70 -4.99 6.79 -3.19
CA PRO A 70 -5.33 5.48 -3.72
C PRO A 70 -5.94 4.61 -2.64
N SER A 71 -6.91 3.79 -3.00
CA SER A 71 -7.51 2.81 -2.10
C SER A 71 -8.22 1.73 -2.91
N VAL A 72 -8.54 0.64 -2.24
CA VAL A 72 -9.37 -0.42 -2.80
C VAL A 72 -10.41 -0.80 -1.78
N GLN A 73 -11.51 -1.41 -2.25
CA GLN A 73 -12.55 -1.91 -1.37
C GLN A 73 -12.21 -3.33 -0.92
N GLU A 74 -12.83 -3.77 0.16
CA GLU A 74 -12.57 -5.06 0.80
C GLU A 74 -12.77 -6.25 -0.14
N ASP A 75 -13.73 -6.15 -1.04
CA ASP A 75 -14.08 -7.22 -1.97
C ASP A 75 -13.32 -7.16 -3.30
N THR A 76 -12.33 -6.29 -3.40
CA THR A 76 -11.48 -6.19 -4.58
C THR A 76 -10.55 -7.40 -4.66
N HIS A 77 -10.31 -7.88 -5.88
CA HIS A 77 -9.36 -8.96 -6.11
C HIS A 77 -7.93 -8.46 -5.91
N ILE A 78 -7.07 -9.31 -5.37
CA ILE A 78 -5.68 -8.92 -5.07
C ILE A 78 -4.90 -8.47 -6.31
N TYR A 79 -5.26 -8.92 -7.50
CA TYR A 79 -4.56 -8.51 -8.73
C TYR A 79 -4.73 -7.01 -8.98
N GLU A 80 -5.87 -6.45 -8.62
CA GLU A 80 -6.11 -5.03 -8.74
C GLU A 80 -5.24 -4.25 -7.75
N ALA A 81 -5.11 -4.76 -6.53
CA ALA A 81 -4.22 -4.17 -5.53
C ALA A 81 -2.76 -4.24 -5.99
N LEU A 82 -2.34 -5.36 -6.56
CA LEU A 82 -1.00 -5.51 -7.12
C LEU A 82 -0.74 -4.48 -8.22
N ALA A 83 -1.71 -4.27 -9.10
CA ALA A 83 -1.58 -3.32 -10.20
C ALA A 83 -1.39 -1.89 -9.67
N LEU A 84 -2.17 -1.50 -8.66
CA LEU A 84 -2.08 -0.16 -8.06
C LEU A 84 -0.75 0.04 -7.33
N VAL A 85 -0.35 -0.92 -6.53
CA VAL A 85 0.91 -0.85 -5.77
C VAL A 85 2.10 -0.74 -6.71
N THR A 86 2.08 -1.48 -7.79
CA THR A 86 3.16 -1.46 -8.78
C THR A 86 3.16 -0.16 -9.56
N ARG A 87 2.00 0.28 -10.03
CA ARG A 87 1.88 1.49 -10.85
C ARG A 87 2.36 2.73 -10.09
N TYR A 88 2.00 2.85 -8.84
CA TYR A 88 2.30 4.04 -8.03
C TYR A 88 3.43 3.82 -7.04
N GLN A 89 4.07 2.66 -7.07
CA GLN A 89 5.20 2.31 -6.21
C GLN A 89 4.89 2.53 -4.72
N LEU A 90 3.74 2.01 -4.30
CA LEU A 90 3.26 2.17 -2.94
C LEU A 90 3.92 1.15 -2.01
N SER A 91 4.20 1.54 -0.78
CA SER A 91 4.64 0.59 0.25
C SER A 91 3.45 -0.11 0.91
N LEU A 92 2.27 0.52 0.83
CA LEU A 92 1.02 -0.06 1.30
C LEU A 92 -0.14 0.56 0.55
N LEU A 93 -1.29 -0.10 0.60
CA LEU A 93 -2.51 0.35 -0.05
C LEU A 93 -3.65 0.31 0.95
N PRO A 94 -4.28 1.45 1.26
CA PRO A 94 -5.42 1.47 2.16
C PRO A 94 -6.62 0.72 1.60
N VAL A 95 -7.32 0.03 2.49
CA VAL A 95 -8.53 -0.72 2.16
C VAL A 95 -9.69 -0.09 2.89
N VAL A 96 -10.75 0.20 2.16
CA VAL A 96 -11.91 0.92 2.69
C VAL A 96 -13.20 0.15 2.41
N SER A 97 -14.25 0.51 3.16
CA SER A 97 -15.60 0.03 2.86
C SER A 97 -16.18 0.81 1.70
N THR A 98 -17.37 0.43 1.24
CA THR A 98 -18.09 1.18 0.21
C THR A 98 -18.40 2.62 0.63
N GLU A 99 -18.37 2.89 1.92
CA GLU A 99 -18.66 4.21 2.48
C GLU A 99 -17.39 5.02 2.80
N GLY A 100 -16.23 4.48 2.48
CA GLY A 100 -14.95 5.17 2.73
C GLY A 100 -14.37 4.95 4.11
N GLU A 101 -14.97 4.08 4.92
CA GLU A 101 -14.43 3.76 6.24
C GLU A 101 -13.14 2.95 6.10
N TYR A 102 -12.14 3.32 6.90
CA TYR A 102 -10.86 2.64 6.90
C TYR A 102 -10.99 1.24 7.49
N ARG A 103 -10.53 0.24 6.74
CA ARG A 103 -10.56 -1.17 7.18
C ARG A 103 -9.19 -1.72 7.50
N GLY A 104 -8.15 -1.02 7.12
CA GLY A 104 -6.77 -1.45 7.28
C GLY A 104 -6.01 -1.22 6.01
N VAL A 105 -4.86 -1.87 5.89
CA VAL A 105 -4.03 -1.76 4.69
C VAL A 105 -3.60 -3.14 4.23
N ILE A 106 -3.28 -3.24 2.94
CA ILE A 106 -2.55 -4.38 2.43
C ILE A 106 -1.16 -3.86 2.05
N THR A 107 -0.12 -4.50 2.56
CA THR A 107 1.25 -4.05 2.33
C THR A 107 1.82 -4.63 1.04
N ARG A 108 2.79 -3.93 0.48
CA ARG A 108 3.53 -4.44 -0.68
C ARG A 108 4.19 -5.77 -0.38
N ASP A 109 4.79 -5.90 0.81
CA ASP A 109 5.45 -7.14 1.22
C ASP A 109 4.46 -8.30 1.29
N LYS A 110 3.25 -8.05 1.79
CA LYS A 110 2.20 -9.08 1.83
C LYS A 110 1.79 -9.49 0.43
N LEU A 111 1.66 -8.55 -0.49
CA LEU A 111 1.34 -8.85 -1.88
C LEU A 111 2.44 -9.70 -2.54
N ILE A 112 3.70 -9.40 -2.24
CA ILE A 112 4.82 -10.19 -2.73
C ILE A 112 4.75 -11.62 -2.17
N ASP A 113 4.44 -11.78 -0.88
CA ASP A 113 4.29 -13.09 -0.27
C ASP A 113 3.17 -13.90 -0.95
N ILE A 114 2.03 -13.26 -1.21
CA ILE A 114 0.91 -13.90 -1.89
C ILE A 114 1.33 -14.35 -3.29
N LEU A 115 2.02 -13.48 -4.02
CA LEU A 115 2.49 -13.79 -5.36
C LEU A 115 3.47 -14.96 -5.33
N SER A 116 4.36 -14.99 -4.35
CA SER A 116 5.31 -16.09 -4.18
C SER A 116 4.61 -17.42 -3.93
N GLU A 117 3.56 -17.41 -3.12
CA GLU A 117 2.76 -18.61 -2.85
C GLU A 117 2.04 -19.07 -4.12
N LEU A 118 1.46 -18.16 -4.88
CA LEU A 118 0.75 -18.48 -6.12
C LEU A 118 1.69 -19.07 -7.17
N CYS A 119 2.92 -18.57 -7.23
CA CYS A 119 3.93 -19.05 -8.17
C CYS A 119 4.71 -20.26 -7.64
N ASN A 120 4.49 -20.67 -6.39
CA ASN A 120 5.32 -21.66 -5.71
C ASN A 120 6.81 -21.29 -5.86
N ALA A 121 7.17 -20.07 -5.51
CA ALA A 121 8.49 -19.48 -5.77
C ALA A 121 9.63 -20.28 -5.12
N ASP A 122 9.33 -21.14 -4.17
CA ASP A 122 10.27 -22.04 -3.50
C ASP A 122 10.52 -23.33 -4.29
N THR A 123 9.87 -23.52 -5.44
CA THR A 123 10.06 -24.66 -6.31
C THR A 123 10.79 -24.26 -7.59
N ALA A 124 11.42 -25.24 -8.26
CA ALA A 124 12.16 -24.97 -9.49
C ALA A 124 11.30 -24.40 -10.61
N GLY A 125 10.05 -24.88 -10.72
CA GLY A 125 9.14 -24.38 -11.75
C GLY A 125 8.78 -22.92 -11.55
N SER A 126 8.63 -22.49 -10.30
CA SER A 126 8.28 -21.11 -9.99
C SER A 126 9.46 -20.17 -10.20
N VAL A 127 10.66 -20.63 -9.93
CA VAL A 127 11.87 -19.86 -10.21
C VAL A 127 11.93 -19.51 -11.70
N PHE A 128 11.58 -20.46 -12.55
CA PHE A 128 11.53 -20.21 -13.99
C PHE A 128 10.55 -19.08 -14.33
N VAL A 129 9.36 -19.07 -13.73
CA VAL A 129 8.38 -18.03 -13.97
C VAL A 129 8.93 -16.66 -13.56
N LEU A 130 9.61 -16.59 -12.42
CA LEU A 130 10.20 -15.33 -11.96
C LEU A 130 11.34 -14.86 -12.87
N GLU A 131 12.13 -15.77 -13.43
CA GLU A 131 13.22 -15.42 -14.32
C GLU A 131 12.76 -14.84 -15.64
N VAL A 132 11.58 -15.18 -16.12
CA VAL A 132 11.05 -14.65 -17.37
C VAL A 132 10.27 -13.34 -17.18
N MET A 133 10.28 -12.76 -15.98
CA MET A 133 9.66 -11.46 -15.73
C MET A 133 10.53 -10.33 -16.28
N PRO A 134 10.29 -9.86 -17.52
CA PRO A 134 10.99 -8.69 -18.01
C PRO A 134 10.48 -7.45 -17.31
N GLN A 135 11.33 -6.44 -17.19
CA GLN A 135 10.98 -5.20 -16.53
C GLN A 135 9.85 -4.44 -17.21
N ASP A 136 9.65 -4.66 -18.50
CA ASP A 136 8.63 -3.98 -19.28
C ASP A 136 7.26 -4.68 -19.22
N TYR A 137 7.14 -5.83 -18.54
CA TYR A 137 5.84 -6.46 -18.31
C TYR A 137 5.13 -5.80 -17.13
N SER A 138 3.81 -5.60 -17.26
CA SER A 138 2.99 -5.14 -16.16
C SER A 138 2.71 -6.29 -15.20
N MET A 139 2.36 -5.96 -13.95
CA MET A 139 1.94 -7.00 -12.99
C MET A 139 0.68 -7.71 -13.43
N THR A 140 -0.18 -7.05 -14.20
CA THR A 140 -1.37 -7.68 -14.76
C THR A 140 -1.00 -8.80 -15.72
N ASP A 141 -0.01 -8.58 -16.57
CA ASP A 141 0.46 -9.61 -17.51
C ASP A 141 1.08 -10.78 -16.77
N ILE A 142 1.83 -10.51 -15.71
CA ILE A 142 2.42 -11.55 -14.87
C ILE A 142 1.32 -12.38 -14.20
N ALA A 143 0.28 -11.73 -13.70
CA ALA A 143 -0.84 -12.41 -13.08
C ALA A 143 -1.56 -13.34 -14.06
N ARG A 144 -1.69 -12.95 -15.32
CA ARG A 144 -2.27 -13.81 -16.36
C ARG A 144 -1.43 -15.03 -16.64
N LEU A 145 -0.10 -14.90 -16.58
CA LEU A 145 0.79 -16.04 -16.79
C LEU A 145 0.68 -17.06 -15.66
N ILE A 146 0.33 -16.61 -14.46
CA ILE A 146 0.18 -17.45 -13.29
C ILE A 146 -1.14 -18.21 -13.31
N GLU A 147 -2.18 -17.60 -13.85
CA GLU A 147 -3.49 -18.22 -13.95
C GLU A 147 -3.50 -19.39 -14.94
#